data_71220c5b1fa0a258a272619de1ffab4a
#
_entry.id   71220c5b1fa0a258a272619de1ffab4a
#
_cell.length_a   1.000
_cell.length_b   1.000
_cell.length_c   1.000
_cell.angle_alpha   90.00
_cell.angle_beta   90.00
_cell.angle_gamma   90.00
#
_symmetry.space_group_name_H-M   'P 1'
#
loop_
_entity.id
_entity.type
_entity.pdbx_description
1 polymer ?
#
loop_
_entity_poly.entity_id
_entity_poly.type
_entity_poly.pdbx_seq_one_letter_code
_entity_poly.pdbx_strand_id
1 'polypeptide(L)'
;MEARAIGNAATLFLTQSRGYGKTWVCAICAVAIAILYPNSLIAVVSATAEQATLIAKKIEDEFAMNENIRRELDWGSNRNPVNVNRSKGIIRFANMSKIETYSLGTFLGSRAKFIIVDEAPEVKEATLMKVVKPVRNTSRSHCVANGIKDYPSKMVSITSACLKSNYFYSAFCDAVKKMGAGDKSYFACALNYESAARVGITNIDFFLRERETMPDINFQMEYGTIFVGAESGSIFPYELTERCRTLTEVEIAQPAKSTSQYVISLDLATSSAKNADNAVVCVLKLIEREDGTYLKKLVYMRSFHGKRLDALAVEIRKLLVRFPNTVKVVFDYRGLGDAFPQFMSQPWTDPETNREYPPLVIDTERSIIRDAIPLLRPCTANNQINQQLVTQTTVNFERELIQIPVNSRYVLGNTIVDPTKDNGADDDADDKGKNKPGRVLTTQEKSIFVETDALQIEMGNVVSKTTAAGSVVYDTAKATQHKDRWSSLSMGLWYIAELEEKRKSRIARRSSTACIGVISRF
;
A
#
# COMPACT_ATOMS: atom_id res chain seq x y z
N MET A 1 -33.46 9.19 13.52
CA MET A 1 -33.38 7.72 13.67
C MET A 1 -32.06 7.27 14.29
N GLU A 2 -30.93 7.87 13.90
CA GLU A 2 -29.59 7.49 14.36
C GLU A 2 -29.35 7.67 15.86
N ALA A 3 -29.74 8.78 16.47
CA ALA A 3 -29.55 9.01 17.91
C ALA A 3 -30.29 8.00 18.80
N ARG A 4 -31.47 7.50 18.38
CA ARG A 4 -32.18 6.44 19.09
C ARG A 4 -31.51 5.06 18.94
N ALA A 5 -30.97 4.76 17.76
CA ALA A 5 -30.24 3.52 17.51
C ALA A 5 -28.95 3.45 18.34
N ILE A 6 -28.20 4.55 18.36
CA ILE A 6 -26.96 4.68 19.17
C ILE A 6 -27.30 4.59 20.68
N GLY A 7 -28.43 5.14 21.12
CA GLY A 7 -28.87 5.09 22.50
C GLY A 7 -29.05 3.68 23.04
N ASN A 8 -29.55 2.75 22.25
CA ASN A 8 -29.85 1.38 22.65
C ASN A 8 -28.70 0.38 22.36
N ALA A 9 -27.82 0.69 21.39
CA ALA A 9 -26.75 -0.22 21.02
C ALA A 9 -25.68 -0.31 22.12
N ALA A 10 -25.30 -1.53 22.46
CA ALA A 10 -24.21 -1.84 23.38
C ALA A 10 -22.87 -2.04 22.63
N THR A 11 -22.92 -2.40 21.36
CA THR A 11 -21.75 -2.61 20.50
C THR A 11 -21.95 -1.89 19.18
N LEU A 12 -21.06 -0.94 18.88
CA LEU A 12 -21.12 -0.11 17.70
C LEU A 12 -19.86 -0.30 16.87
N PHE A 13 -20.04 -0.46 15.57
CA PHE A 13 -18.97 -0.48 14.58
C PHE A 13 -19.17 0.69 13.60
N LEU A 14 -18.20 1.60 13.59
CA LEU A 14 -18.25 2.78 12.72
C LEU A 14 -17.04 2.74 11.75
N THR A 15 -17.33 2.43 10.50
CA THR A 15 -16.35 2.48 9.42
C THR A 15 -16.61 3.75 8.63
N GLN A 16 -15.64 4.67 8.61
CA GLN A 16 -15.83 5.98 8.00
C GLN A 16 -14.59 6.36 7.20
N SER A 17 -14.81 7.07 6.10
CA SER A 17 -13.76 7.67 5.30
C SER A 17 -12.77 8.45 6.15
N ARG A 18 -11.51 8.43 5.78
CA ARG A 18 -10.52 9.34 6.34
C ARG A 18 -10.97 10.79 6.12
N GLY A 19 -10.81 11.63 7.14
CA GLY A 19 -11.30 13.01 7.11
C GLY A 19 -12.80 13.20 7.40
N TYR A 20 -13.58 12.13 7.64
CA TYR A 20 -15.02 12.23 7.96
C TYR A 20 -15.31 12.78 9.38
N GLY A 21 -14.29 12.94 10.22
CA GLY A 21 -14.46 13.45 11.58
C GLY A 21 -14.70 12.36 12.65
N LYS A 22 -14.32 11.11 12.40
CA LYS A 22 -14.42 9.98 13.37
C LYS A 22 -13.99 10.36 14.78
N THR A 23 -12.78 10.87 14.90
CA THR A 23 -12.17 11.26 16.18
C THR A 23 -12.95 12.36 16.86
N TRP A 24 -13.47 13.32 16.10
CA TRP A 24 -14.25 14.44 16.62
C TRP A 24 -15.61 13.99 17.17
N VAL A 25 -16.35 13.15 16.44
CA VAL A 25 -17.62 12.57 16.90
C VAL A 25 -17.41 11.75 18.18
N CYS A 26 -16.33 10.94 18.24
CA CYS A 26 -16.00 10.19 19.44
C CYS A 26 -15.64 11.09 20.64
N ALA A 27 -14.95 12.20 20.40
CA ALA A 27 -14.65 13.21 21.42
C ALA A 27 -15.94 13.81 22.00
N ILE A 28 -16.88 14.26 21.14
CA ILE A 28 -18.19 14.76 21.59
C ILE A 28 -18.95 13.70 22.39
N CYS A 29 -19.04 12.49 21.88
CA CYS A 29 -19.75 11.39 22.57
C CYS A 29 -19.12 11.09 23.93
N ALA A 30 -17.78 11.08 24.03
CA ALA A 30 -17.07 10.86 25.28
C ALA A 30 -17.39 11.94 26.33
N VAL A 31 -17.35 13.21 25.92
CA VAL A 31 -17.69 14.36 26.81
C VAL A 31 -19.16 14.31 27.22
N ALA A 32 -20.09 14.09 26.29
CA ALA A 32 -21.51 14.00 26.59
C ALA A 32 -21.83 12.90 27.58
N ILE A 33 -21.21 11.71 27.43
CA ILE A 33 -21.39 10.59 28.35
C ILE A 33 -20.79 10.90 29.72
N ALA A 34 -19.61 11.54 29.76
CA ALA A 34 -18.97 11.93 31.03
C ALA A 34 -19.84 12.90 31.83
N ILE A 35 -20.50 13.86 31.17
CA ILE A 35 -21.38 14.86 31.80
C ILE A 35 -22.71 14.21 32.25
N LEU A 36 -23.35 13.48 31.35
CA LEU A 36 -24.71 12.96 31.57
C LEU A 36 -24.76 11.75 32.53
N TYR A 37 -23.66 11.01 32.66
CA TYR A 37 -23.61 9.81 33.49
C TYR A 37 -22.54 9.92 34.57
N PRO A 38 -22.89 10.43 35.77
CA PRO A 38 -21.95 10.63 36.86
C PRO A 38 -21.18 9.36 37.25
N ASN A 39 -19.95 9.55 37.73
CA ASN A 39 -19.03 8.49 38.16
C ASN A 39 -18.78 7.42 37.07
N SER A 40 -18.62 7.88 35.84
CA SER A 40 -18.34 7.01 34.69
C SER A 40 -16.86 7.09 34.29
N LEU A 41 -16.26 5.93 34.01
CA LEU A 41 -14.99 5.85 33.30
C LEU A 41 -15.28 5.65 31.80
N ILE A 42 -14.79 6.59 30.99
CA ILE A 42 -14.76 6.51 29.53
C ILE A 42 -13.32 6.19 29.14
N ALA A 43 -13.09 5.01 28.58
CA ALA A 43 -11.79 4.55 28.13
C ALA A 43 -11.62 4.74 26.63
N VAL A 44 -10.54 5.40 26.22
CA VAL A 44 -10.10 5.46 24.84
C VAL A 44 -8.92 4.51 24.69
N VAL A 45 -9.08 3.50 23.85
CA VAL A 45 -8.11 2.41 23.65
C VAL A 45 -7.64 2.39 22.21
N SER A 46 -6.33 2.34 21.97
CA SER A 46 -5.75 2.13 20.64
C SER A 46 -4.55 1.19 20.71
N ALA A 47 -4.00 0.83 19.55
CA ALA A 47 -2.80 0.00 19.46
C ALA A 47 -1.61 0.64 20.17
N THR A 48 -1.44 1.97 20.04
CA THR A 48 -0.39 2.74 20.71
C THR A 48 -0.97 3.79 21.66
N ALA A 49 -0.16 4.19 22.65
CA ALA A 49 -0.56 5.25 23.59
C ALA A 49 -0.72 6.60 22.86
N GLU A 50 0.15 6.89 21.90
CA GLU A 50 0.12 8.14 21.13
C GLU A 50 -1.17 8.29 20.31
N GLN A 51 -1.61 7.23 19.62
CA GLN A 51 -2.90 7.20 18.91
C GLN A 51 -4.07 7.43 19.88
N ALA A 52 -4.09 6.74 21.03
CA ALA A 52 -5.15 6.90 22.02
C ALA A 52 -5.26 8.35 22.54
N THR A 53 -4.15 9.07 22.67
CA THR A 53 -4.15 10.46 23.16
C THR A 53 -4.71 11.46 22.16
N LEU A 54 -4.81 11.14 20.86
CA LEU A 54 -5.36 12.05 19.84
C LEU A 54 -6.80 12.49 20.15
N ILE A 55 -7.63 11.55 20.64
CA ILE A 55 -9.02 11.88 21.05
C ILE A 55 -9.02 12.79 22.27
N ALA A 56 -8.19 12.50 23.26
CA ALA A 56 -8.10 13.32 24.47
C ALA A 56 -7.56 14.72 24.14
N LYS A 57 -6.57 14.83 23.25
CA LYS A 57 -6.05 16.11 22.76
C LYS A 57 -7.13 16.90 22.00
N LYS A 58 -7.93 16.24 21.19
CA LYS A 58 -9.07 16.87 20.51
C LYS A 58 -10.08 17.43 21.51
N ILE A 59 -10.34 16.74 22.60
CA ILE A 59 -11.19 17.23 23.70
C ILE A 59 -10.53 18.46 24.36
N GLU A 60 -9.23 18.42 24.64
CA GLU A 60 -8.49 19.54 25.22
C GLU A 60 -8.57 20.78 24.32
N ASP A 61 -8.27 20.63 23.02
CA ASP A 61 -8.20 21.73 22.07
C ASP A 61 -9.57 22.36 21.77
N GLU A 62 -10.61 21.54 21.61
CA GLU A 62 -11.92 21.98 21.10
C GLU A 62 -12.97 22.23 22.21
N PHE A 63 -12.92 21.42 23.28
CA PHE A 63 -13.97 21.41 24.30
C PHE A 63 -13.53 22.01 25.64
N ALA A 64 -12.27 21.86 26.02
CA ALA A 64 -11.79 22.43 27.28
C ALA A 64 -11.79 23.97 27.28
N MET A 65 -11.75 24.58 26.09
CA MET A 65 -11.84 26.03 25.90
C MET A 65 -13.28 26.55 25.88
N ASN A 66 -14.30 25.68 25.74
CA ASN A 66 -15.71 26.06 25.79
C ASN A 66 -16.14 26.28 27.25
N GLU A 67 -16.68 27.47 27.57
CA GLU A 67 -17.02 27.84 28.94
C GLU A 67 -18.03 26.90 29.60
N ASN A 68 -19.02 26.41 28.85
CA ASN A 68 -20.03 25.49 29.37
C ASN A 68 -19.42 24.13 29.74
N ILE A 69 -18.53 23.60 28.90
CA ILE A 69 -17.81 22.35 29.18
C ILE A 69 -16.78 22.55 30.29
N ARG A 70 -16.15 23.71 30.31
CA ARG A 70 -15.17 24.09 31.34
C ARG A 70 -15.77 24.11 32.75
N ARG A 71 -17.03 24.48 32.90
CA ARG A 71 -17.77 24.43 34.18
C ARG A 71 -17.99 23.02 34.70
N GLU A 72 -18.05 22.03 33.79
CA GLU A 72 -18.23 20.61 34.14
C GLU A 72 -16.92 19.92 34.57
N LEU A 73 -15.76 20.58 34.40
CA LEU A 73 -14.47 20.03 34.78
C LEU A 73 -14.22 20.15 36.30
N ASP A 74 -13.45 19.22 36.86
CA ASP A 74 -13.09 19.19 38.27
C ASP A 74 -12.02 20.24 38.63
N TRP A 75 -12.42 21.47 38.80
CA TRP A 75 -11.57 22.58 39.23
C TRP A 75 -11.36 22.64 40.74
N GLY A 76 -12.15 21.86 41.50
CA GLY A 76 -12.10 21.86 42.96
C GLY A 76 -10.97 21.01 43.56
N SER A 77 -10.37 20.13 42.80
CA SER A 77 -9.22 19.34 43.20
C SER A 77 -7.93 20.11 42.95
N ASN A 78 -6.90 19.91 43.80
CA ASN A 78 -5.56 20.52 43.61
C ASN A 78 -4.81 19.98 42.38
N ARG A 79 -5.51 19.39 41.42
CA ARG A 79 -4.98 18.79 40.18
C ARG A 79 -5.58 19.47 38.98
N ASN A 80 -4.76 19.67 37.94
CA ASN A 80 -5.27 20.12 36.66
C ASN A 80 -6.31 19.09 36.15
N PRO A 81 -7.57 19.49 35.88
CA PRO A 81 -8.62 18.57 35.39
C PRO A 81 -8.31 18.00 34.02
N VAL A 82 -7.54 18.71 33.19
CA VAL A 82 -7.12 18.28 31.86
C VAL A 82 -5.62 18.06 31.87
N ASN A 83 -5.19 16.83 31.71
CA ASN A 83 -3.79 16.44 31.64
C ASN A 83 -3.58 15.51 30.44
N VAL A 84 -3.12 16.06 29.34
CA VAL A 84 -2.87 15.35 28.09
C VAL A 84 -1.41 15.50 27.68
N ASN A 85 -0.72 14.38 27.51
CA ASN A 85 0.65 14.33 27.00
C ASN A 85 0.77 13.19 25.97
N ARG A 86 1.96 12.96 25.39
CA ARG A 86 2.17 11.96 24.35
C ARG A 86 1.85 10.50 24.75
N SER A 87 1.91 10.20 26.04
CA SER A 87 1.73 8.82 26.53
C SER A 87 0.42 8.61 27.27
N LYS A 88 -0.24 9.66 27.73
CA LYS A 88 -1.44 9.57 28.54
C LYS A 88 -2.31 10.82 28.43
N GLY A 89 -3.63 10.59 28.32
CA GLY A 89 -4.65 11.63 28.43
C GLY A 89 -5.62 11.32 29.57
N ILE A 90 -5.84 12.29 30.46
CA ILE A 90 -6.82 12.19 31.54
C ILE A 90 -7.59 13.50 31.62
N ILE A 91 -8.93 13.41 31.53
CA ILE A 91 -9.83 14.55 31.69
C ILE A 91 -10.81 14.18 32.81
N ARG A 92 -10.92 15.04 33.84
CA ARG A 92 -11.73 14.83 35.04
C ARG A 92 -12.88 15.79 35.10
N PHE A 93 -14.04 15.27 35.45
CA PHE A 93 -15.28 16.04 35.58
C PHE A 93 -15.71 16.16 37.03
N ALA A 94 -16.38 17.25 37.40
CA ALA A 94 -16.87 17.55 38.73
C ALA A 94 -17.81 16.46 39.30
N ASN A 95 -18.54 15.76 38.41
CA ASN A 95 -19.42 14.65 38.76
C ASN A 95 -18.68 13.30 38.96
N MET A 96 -17.38 13.32 39.22
CA MET A 96 -16.49 12.16 39.40
C MET A 96 -16.32 11.27 38.14
N SER A 97 -16.83 11.69 36.98
CA SER A 97 -16.53 11.01 35.72
C SER A 97 -15.12 11.35 35.24
N LYS A 98 -14.55 10.46 34.45
CA LYS A 98 -13.26 10.71 33.79
C LYS A 98 -13.18 10.09 32.42
N ILE A 99 -12.49 10.77 31.51
CA ILE A 99 -12.03 10.22 30.23
C ILE A 99 -10.55 9.89 30.40
N GLU A 100 -10.14 8.68 30.04
CA GLU A 100 -8.75 8.25 30.20
C GLU A 100 -8.30 7.41 29.00
N THR A 101 -7.10 7.65 28.51
CA THR A 101 -6.52 6.97 27.35
C THR A 101 -5.64 5.82 27.79
N TYR A 102 -5.69 4.74 27.01
CA TYR A 102 -4.95 3.51 27.27
C TYR A 102 -4.33 2.95 26.00
N SER A 103 -3.11 2.46 26.10
CA SER A 103 -2.60 1.47 25.16
C SER A 103 -3.14 0.09 25.54
N LEU A 104 -3.11 -0.86 24.63
CA LEU A 104 -3.57 -2.23 24.89
C LEU A 104 -2.92 -2.89 26.10
N GLY A 105 -1.61 -2.64 26.33
CA GLY A 105 -0.90 -3.20 27.47
C GLY A 105 -1.28 -2.61 28.82
N THR A 106 -1.80 -1.38 28.86
CA THR A 106 -2.13 -0.64 30.09
C THR A 106 -3.61 -0.69 30.46
N PHE A 107 -4.47 -1.18 29.56
CA PHE A 107 -5.93 -1.25 29.78
C PHE A 107 -6.37 -2.36 30.73
N LEU A 108 -5.49 -3.31 31.06
CA LEU A 108 -5.76 -4.42 31.98
C LEU A 108 -6.18 -3.90 33.36
N GLY A 109 -7.34 -4.39 33.86
CA GLY A 109 -7.84 -4.05 35.20
C GLY A 109 -8.74 -2.82 35.28
N SER A 110 -8.91 -2.05 34.20
CA SER A 110 -9.83 -0.90 34.16
C SER A 110 -11.29 -1.36 34.11
N ARG A 111 -12.17 -0.59 34.78
CA ARG A 111 -13.64 -0.83 34.78
C ARG A 111 -14.33 0.30 34.04
N ALA A 112 -14.32 0.25 32.69
CA ALA A 112 -14.87 1.30 31.87
C ALA A 112 -16.33 1.01 31.50
N LYS A 113 -17.16 2.03 31.59
CA LYS A 113 -18.58 1.97 31.22
C LYS A 113 -18.81 2.28 29.75
N PHE A 114 -17.94 3.11 29.17
CA PHE A 114 -17.91 3.42 27.75
C PHE A 114 -16.49 3.23 27.23
N ILE A 115 -16.35 2.48 26.16
CA ILE A 115 -15.05 2.15 25.58
C ILE A 115 -15.06 2.58 24.11
N ILE A 116 -14.11 3.41 23.73
CA ILE A 116 -13.81 3.76 22.34
C ILE A 116 -12.56 2.98 21.94
N VAL A 117 -12.65 2.15 20.92
CA VAL A 117 -11.52 1.46 20.31
C VAL A 117 -11.20 2.17 19.00
N ASP A 118 -10.14 2.96 19.00
CA ASP A 118 -9.68 3.71 17.83
C ASP A 118 -8.73 2.85 17.00
N GLU A 119 -8.85 2.95 15.67
CA GLU A 119 -8.19 2.11 14.68
C GLU A 119 -8.25 0.61 15.06
N ALA A 120 -9.49 0.15 15.27
CA ALA A 120 -9.79 -1.19 15.77
C ALA A 120 -9.09 -2.34 15.02
N PRO A 121 -8.88 -2.33 13.70
CA PRO A 121 -8.14 -3.37 12.99
C PRO A 121 -6.69 -3.54 13.41
N GLU A 122 -6.05 -2.51 13.96
CA GLU A 122 -4.67 -2.57 14.47
C GLU A 122 -4.59 -3.23 15.86
N VAL A 123 -5.73 -3.34 16.55
CA VAL A 123 -5.84 -3.99 17.85
C VAL A 123 -5.91 -5.50 17.67
N LYS A 124 -5.02 -6.26 18.32
CA LYS A 124 -5.06 -7.73 18.24
C LYS A 124 -6.38 -8.30 18.76
N GLU A 125 -7.05 -9.14 17.97
CA GLU A 125 -8.31 -9.78 18.30
C GLU A 125 -8.30 -10.46 19.69
N ALA A 126 -7.24 -11.22 19.99
CA ALA A 126 -7.09 -11.92 21.27
C ALA A 126 -7.10 -10.94 22.45
N THR A 127 -6.55 -9.73 22.30
CA THR A 127 -6.55 -8.69 23.32
C THR A 127 -7.92 -8.05 23.44
N LEU A 128 -8.58 -7.75 22.33
CA LEU A 128 -9.94 -7.24 22.33
C LEU A 128 -10.91 -8.20 23.06
N MET A 129 -10.79 -9.50 22.77
CA MET A 129 -11.64 -10.54 23.38
C MET A 129 -11.34 -10.77 24.86
N LYS A 130 -10.05 -10.84 25.24
CA LYS A 130 -9.63 -11.18 26.61
C LYS A 130 -9.63 -9.98 27.56
N VAL A 131 -9.41 -8.78 27.06
CA VAL A 131 -9.20 -7.57 27.88
C VAL A 131 -10.37 -6.62 27.78
N VAL A 132 -10.77 -6.22 26.58
CA VAL A 132 -11.76 -5.16 26.38
C VAL A 132 -13.19 -5.65 26.65
N LYS A 133 -13.57 -6.83 26.15
CA LYS A 133 -14.93 -7.36 26.35
C LYS A 133 -15.29 -7.64 27.80
N PRO A 134 -14.46 -8.28 28.65
CA PRO A 134 -14.80 -8.55 30.04
C PRO A 134 -15.00 -7.30 30.89
N VAL A 135 -14.24 -6.23 30.59
CA VAL A 135 -14.32 -4.94 31.34
C VAL A 135 -15.70 -4.28 31.25
N ARG A 136 -16.49 -4.64 30.22
CA ARG A 136 -17.82 -4.08 29.98
C ARG A 136 -18.91 -4.51 30.98
N ASN A 137 -18.68 -5.54 31.77
CA ASN A 137 -19.73 -6.14 32.60
C ASN A 137 -19.79 -5.58 34.02
N THR A 138 -19.49 -4.28 34.19
CA THR A 138 -19.40 -3.66 35.50
C THR A 138 -20.43 -2.54 35.66
N SER A 139 -21.21 -2.58 36.74
CA SER A 139 -22.07 -1.46 37.12
C SER A 139 -21.28 -0.39 37.87
N ARG A 140 -21.69 0.87 37.74
CA ARG A 140 -21.12 1.98 38.47
C ARG A 140 -21.33 1.81 39.96
N SER A 141 -20.33 2.10 40.77
CA SER A 141 -20.38 1.91 42.22
C SER A 141 -21.54 2.63 42.89
N HIS A 142 -21.83 3.84 42.46
CA HIS A 142 -22.97 4.62 42.98
C HIS A 142 -24.32 3.99 42.64
N CYS A 143 -24.48 3.39 41.47
CA CYS A 143 -25.71 2.68 41.11
C CYS A 143 -25.90 1.41 41.99
N VAL A 144 -24.80 0.68 42.22
CA VAL A 144 -24.81 -0.49 43.11
C VAL A 144 -25.16 -0.09 44.55
N ALA A 145 -24.53 0.98 45.07
CA ALA A 145 -24.76 1.46 46.43
C ALA A 145 -26.21 1.93 46.68
N ASN A 146 -26.87 2.48 45.65
CA ASN A 146 -28.24 3.02 45.77
C ASN A 146 -29.32 2.07 45.18
N GLY A 147 -28.98 0.85 44.80
CA GLY A 147 -29.92 -0.09 44.21
C GLY A 147 -30.52 0.35 42.85
N ILE A 148 -29.84 1.27 42.16
CA ILE A 148 -30.31 1.83 40.89
C ILE A 148 -29.83 0.94 39.76
N LYS A 149 -30.73 0.59 38.83
CA LYS A 149 -30.35 -0.15 37.61
C LYS A 149 -29.45 0.74 36.73
N ASP A 150 -28.24 0.26 36.53
CA ASP A 150 -27.28 0.97 35.67
C ASP A 150 -27.56 0.72 34.18
N TYR A 151 -27.17 1.65 33.30
CA TYR A 151 -27.29 1.45 31.88
C TYR A 151 -26.23 0.44 31.36
N PRO A 152 -26.49 -0.28 30.26
CA PRO A 152 -25.55 -1.23 29.72
C PRO A 152 -24.25 -0.55 29.26
N SER A 153 -23.12 -1.20 29.47
CA SER A 153 -21.83 -0.72 28.99
C SER A 153 -21.79 -0.70 27.46
N LYS A 154 -21.14 0.31 26.91
CA LYS A 154 -21.04 0.52 25.45
C LYS A 154 -19.62 0.38 24.97
N MET A 155 -19.46 -0.17 23.77
CA MET A 155 -18.19 -0.21 23.05
C MET A 155 -18.42 0.31 21.64
N VAL A 156 -17.59 1.28 21.25
CA VAL A 156 -17.55 1.83 19.89
C VAL A 156 -16.20 1.49 19.28
N SER A 157 -16.21 0.77 18.18
CA SER A 157 -15.02 0.48 17.39
C SER A 157 -15.05 1.37 16.14
N ILE A 158 -14.05 2.21 15.97
CA ILE A 158 -13.95 3.16 14.87
C ILE A 158 -12.71 2.89 14.03
N THR A 159 -12.83 3.03 12.73
CA THR A 159 -11.73 2.88 11.77
C THR A 159 -12.13 3.32 10.36
N SER A 160 -11.18 3.36 9.43
CA SER A 160 -11.41 3.19 7.98
C SER A 160 -11.68 1.72 7.67
N ALA A 161 -12.04 1.35 6.43
CA ALA A 161 -12.16 -0.06 6.08
C ALA A 161 -10.77 -0.74 6.08
N CYS A 162 -10.77 -2.05 6.18
CA CYS A 162 -9.56 -2.86 6.24
C CYS A 162 -9.67 -4.07 5.28
N LEU A 163 -8.62 -4.89 5.25
CA LEU A 163 -8.66 -6.13 4.48
C LEU A 163 -9.71 -7.10 5.04
N LYS A 164 -10.40 -7.83 4.17
CA LYS A 164 -11.39 -8.87 4.55
C LYS A 164 -10.80 -9.99 5.41
N SER A 165 -9.49 -10.20 5.33
CA SER A 165 -8.76 -11.14 6.20
C SER A 165 -8.62 -10.67 7.65
N ASN A 166 -8.90 -9.39 7.96
CA ASN A 166 -8.84 -8.86 9.32
C ASN A 166 -10.11 -9.27 10.11
N TYR A 167 -9.93 -9.60 11.38
CA TYR A 167 -11.03 -9.97 12.28
C TYR A 167 -12.14 -8.91 12.37
N PHE A 168 -11.78 -7.63 12.20
CA PHE A 168 -12.72 -6.52 12.26
C PHE A 168 -13.80 -6.64 11.18
N TYR A 169 -13.44 -7.09 9.97
CA TYR A 169 -14.40 -7.32 8.89
C TYR A 169 -15.46 -8.37 9.27
N SER A 170 -15.03 -9.53 9.79
CA SER A 170 -15.98 -10.55 10.22
C SER A 170 -16.86 -10.07 11.37
N ALA A 171 -16.31 -9.32 12.33
CA ALA A 171 -17.07 -8.72 13.43
C ALA A 171 -18.06 -7.65 12.94
N PHE A 172 -17.67 -6.83 11.96
CA PHE A 172 -18.55 -5.85 11.32
C PHE A 172 -19.71 -6.54 10.59
N CYS A 173 -19.42 -7.56 9.76
CA CYS A 173 -20.45 -8.33 9.05
C CYS A 173 -21.42 -9.03 10.02
N ASP A 174 -20.93 -9.58 11.13
CA ASP A 174 -21.76 -10.20 12.16
C ASP A 174 -22.67 -9.16 12.83
N ALA A 175 -22.15 -7.97 13.12
CA ALA A 175 -22.96 -6.87 13.66
C ALA A 175 -24.04 -6.41 12.68
N VAL A 176 -23.73 -6.32 11.37
CA VAL A 176 -24.73 -6.00 10.32
C VAL A 176 -25.83 -7.07 10.28
N LYS A 177 -25.46 -8.35 10.32
CA LYS A 177 -26.43 -9.46 10.34
C LYS A 177 -27.36 -9.38 11.56
N LYS A 178 -26.82 -9.17 12.75
CA LYS A 178 -27.59 -9.04 14.00
C LYS A 178 -28.51 -7.82 13.97
N MET A 179 -28.00 -6.68 13.49
CA MET A 179 -28.79 -5.46 13.31
C MET A 179 -29.94 -5.69 12.31
N GLY A 180 -29.67 -6.38 11.19
CA GLY A 180 -30.69 -6.76 10.20
C GLY A 180 -31.73 -7.74 10.74
N ALA A 181 -31.35 -8.61 11.69
CA ALA A 181 -32.25 -9.50 12.41
C ALA A 181 -33.06 -8.79 13.52
N GLY A 182 -32.90 -7.48 13.71
CA GLY A 182 -33.65 -6.68 14.69
C GLY A 182 -33.00 -6.62 16.07
N ASP A 183 -31.79 -7.11 16.27
CA ASP A 183 -31.05 -6.99 17.54
C ASP A 183 -30.59 -5.55 17.74
N LYS A 184 -31.30 -4.83 18.61
CA LYS A 184 -31.02 -3.41 18.90
C LYS A 184 -29.76 -3.20 19.74
N SER A 185 -29.09 -4.25 20.19
CA SER A 185 -27.84 -4.16 20.95
C SER A 185 -26.61 -3.94 20.03
N TYR A 186 -26.76 -4.11 18.72
CA TYR A 186 -25.75 -3.89 17.71
C TYR A 186 -26.09 -2.73 16.80
N PHE A 187 -25.07 -1.97 16.43
CA PHE A 187 -25.15 -0.94 15.40
C PHE A 187 -23.88 -0.97 14.55
N ALA A 188 -24.04 -1.03 13.23
CA ALA A 188 -22.94 -0.97 12.28
C ALA A 188 -23.26 0.06 11.20
N CYS A 189 -22.29 0.91 10.87
CA CYS A 189 -22.43 1.97 9.89
C CYS A 189 -21.14 2.12 9.09
N ALA A 190 -21.27 2.28 7.77
CA ALA A 190 -20.18 2.62 6.86
C ALA A 190 -20.52 3.92 6.11
N LEU A 191 -19.65 4.92 6.17
CA LEU A 191 -19.83 6.24 5.58
C LEU A 191 -18.63 6.62 4.71
N ASN A 192 -18.82 6.66 3.40
CA ASN A 192 -17.79 6.93 2.42
C ASN A 192 -17.52 8.43 2.23
N TYR A 193 -16.49 8.75 1.44
CA TYR A 193 -16.08 10.14 1.13
C TYR A 193 -17.17 10.92 0.38
N GLU A 194 -17.97 10.26 -0.46
CA GLU A 194 -19.05 10.92 -1.20
C GLU A 194 -20.13 11.44 -0.25
N SER A 195 -20.45 10.67 0.80
CA SER A 195 -21.39 11.12 1.82
C SER A 195 -20.83 12.31 2.63
N ALA A 196 -19.51 12.34 2.90
CA ALA A 196 -18.84 13.46 3.55
C ALA A 196 -18.88 14.74 2.67
N ALA A 197 -18.60 14.59 1.38
CA ALA A 197 -18.65 15.70 0.43
C ALA A 197 -20.09 16.26 0.26
N ARG A 198 -21.08 15.36 0.21
CA ARG A 198 -22.50 15.76 0.07
C ARG A 198 -22.99 16.62 1.22
N VAL A 199 -22.52 16.39 2.43
CA VAL A 199 -22.89 17.18 3.61
C VAL A 199 -21.92 18.34 3.89
N GLY A 200 -20.95 18.59 3.00
CA GLY A 200 -20.02 19.73 3.08
C GLY A 200 -18.92 19.60 4.14
N ILE A 201 -18.68 18.38 4.68
CA ILE A 201 -17.59 18.15 5.64
C ILE A 201 -16.23 18.23 4.94
N THR A 202 -16.15 17.80 3.67
CA THR A 202 -14.90 17.76 2.89
C THR A 202 -15.15 18.19 1.44
N ASN A 203 -14.07 18.60 0.74
CA ASN A 203 -14.12 18.93 -0.69
C ASN A 203 -13.88 17.66 -1.53
N ILE A 204 -14.76 17.41 -2.50
CA ILE A 204 -14.66 16.27 -3.43
C ILE A 204 -13.35 16.29 -4.23
N ASP A 205 -12.85 17.47 -4.64
CA ASP A 205 -11.64 17.64 -5.43
C ASP A 205 -10.38 17.11 -4.72
N PHE A 206 -10.36 17.14 -3.38
CA PHE A 206 -9.31 16.54 -2.60
C PHE A 206 -9.25 15.03 -2.85
N PHE A 207 -10.38 14.34 -2.77
CA PHE A 207 -10.45 12.89 -2.97
C PHE A 207 -10.13 12.47 -4.39
N LEU A 208 -10.54 13.27 -5.39
CA LEU A 208 -10.20 12.97 -6.79
C LEU A 208 -8.69 13.02 -7.01
N ARG A 209 -7.98 13.98 -6.40
CA ARG A 209 -6.50 14.05 -6.45
C ARG A 209 -5.82 12.90 -5.70
N GLU A 210 -6.32 12.55 -4.53
CA GLU A 210 -5.80 11.39 -3.78
C GLU A 210 -5.95 10.10 -4.59
N ARG A 211 -7.08 9.93 -5.28
CA ARG A 211 -7.31 8.79 -6.16
C ARG A 211 -6.32 8.69 -7.31
N GLU A 212 -5.76 9.83 -7.77
CA GLU A 212 -4.75 9.83 -8.83
C GLU A 212 -3.38 9.34 -8.35
N THR A 213 -3.09 9.41 -7.07
CA THR A 213 -1.75 9.17 -6.51
C THR A 213 -1.60 7.86 -5.77
N MET A 214 -2.72 7.25 -5.31
CA MET A 214 -2.66 6.00 -4.57
C MET A 214 -3.31 4.82 -5.33
N PRO A 215 -2.93 3.57 -5.00
CA PRO A 215 -3.60 2.38 -5.52
C PRO A 215 -5.09 2.39 -5.23
N ASP A 216 -5.92 1.93 -6.18
CA ASP A 216 -7.38 1.92 -6.03
C ASP A 216 -7.83 1.13 -4.79
N ILE A 217 -7.16 0.02 -4.48
CA ILE A 217 -7.41 -0.79 -3.29
C ILE A 217 -7.27 0.03 -1.99
N ASN A 218 -6.24 0.87 -1.90
CA ASN A 218 -6.01 1.73 -0.74
C ASN A 218 -7.03 2.87 -0.70
N PHE A 219 -7.36 3.45 -1.87
CA PHE A 219 -8.40 4.47 -1.97
C PHE A 219 -9.76 3.92 -1.52
N GLN A 220 -10.12 2.73 -1.95
CA GLN A 220 -11.36 2.06 -1.56
C GLN A 220 -11.41 1.80 -0.04
N MET A 221 -10.31 1.37 0.57
CA MET A 221 -10.26 1.16 2.03
C MET A 221 -10.33 2.48 2.80
N GLU A 222 -9.47 3.45 2.47
CA GLU A 222 -9.30 4.69 3.25
C GLU A 222 -10.46 5.66 3.07
N TYR A 223 -11.00 5.77 1.85
CA TYR A 223 -12.00 6.75 1.48
C TYR A 223 -13.34 6.15 1.05
N GLY A 224 -13.32 5.04 0.33
CA GLY A 224 -14.53 4.34 -0.13
C GLY A 224 -15.26 3.58 0.96
N THR A 225 -14.63 3.32 2.11
CA THR A 225 -15.13 2.45 3.19
C THR A 225 -15.49 1.04 2.71
N ILE A 226 -14.77 0.56 1.70
CA ILE A 226 -14.95 -0.77 1.11
C ILE A 226 -13.92 -1.71 1.70
N PHE A 227 -14.38 -2.80 2.32
CA PHE A 227 -13.52 -3.88 2.76
C PHE A 227 -13.00 -4.64 1.57
N VAL A 228 -11.67 -4.69 1.40
CA VAL A 228 -11.03 -5.21 0.19
C VAL A 228 -10.25 -6.49 0.49
N GLY A 229 -10.04 -7.28 -0.51
CA GLY A 229 -9.30 -8.52 -0.47
C GLY A 229 -10.06 -9.65 -1.15
N ALA A 230 -9.36 -10.39 -2.01
CA ALA A 230 -9.85 -11.65 -2.53
C ALA A 230 -9.88 -12.69 -1.39
N GLU A 231 -10.66 -13.72 -1.53
CA GLU A 231 -10.64 -14.88 -0.61
C GLU A 231 -9.24 -15.52 -0.55
N SER A 232 -8.40 -15.32 -1.59
CA SER A 232 -7.01 -15.79 -1.68
C SER A 232 -5.97 -14.90 -0.99
N GLY A 233 -6.29 -13.67 -0.61
CA GLY A 233 -5.35 -12.72 0.02
C GLY A 233 -4.25 -12.17 -0.90
N SER A 234 -4.24 -12.50 -2.20
CA SER A 234 -3.26 -11.97 -3.15
C SER A 234 -3.43 -10.46 -3.36
N ILE A 235 -2.31 -9.73 -3.38
CA ILE A 235 -2.27 -8.29 -3.66
C ILE A 235 -2.43 -8.01 -5.15
N PHE A 236 -1.96 -8.94 -5.99
CA PHE A 236 -2.01 -8.83 -7.44
C PHE A 236 -2.92 -9.94 -8.01
N PRO A 237 -4.26 -9.72 -8.06
CA PRO A 237 -5.18 -10.67 -8.67
C PRO A 237 -4.80 -10.98 -10.12
N TYR A 238 -5.12 -12.19 -10.56
CA TYR A 238 -4.81 -12.64 -11.93
C TYR A 238 -5.37 -11.67 -12.99
N GLU A 239 -6.59 -11.22 -12.81
CA GLU A 239 -7.28 -10.30 -13.72
C GLU A 239 -6.56 -8.96 -13.87
N LEU A 240 -5.93 -8.48 -12.79
CA LEU A 240 -5.16 -7.24 -12.80
C LEU A 240 -3.93 -7.35 -13.70
N THR A 241 -3.21 -8.47 -13.59
CA THR A 241 -2.00 -8.69 -14.40
C THR A 241 -2.33 -9.07 -15.84
N GLU A 242 -3.41 -9.84 -16.05
CA GLU A 242 -3.82 -10.30 -17.38
C GLU A 242 -4.18 -9.14 -18.32
N ARG A 243 -4.85 -8.10 -17.82
CA ARG A 243 -5.18 -6.89 -18.62
C ARG A 243 -3.96 -6.20 -19.24
N CYS A 244 -2.82 -6.30 -18.57
CA CYS A 244 -1.56 -5.70 -19.02
C CYS A 244 -0.75 -6.61 -19.94
N ARG A 245 -1.19 -7.84 -20.21
CA ARG A 245 -0.52 -8.79 -21.11
C ARG A 245 -0.85 -8.51 -22.57
N THR A 246 -0.27 -7.45 -23.11
CA THR A 246 -0.60 -6.93 -24.44
C THR A 246 0.57 -6.92 -25.43
N LEU A 247 1.82 -7.23 -24.96
CA LEU A 247 2.98 -7.23 -25.87
C LEU A 247 3.08 -8.55 -26.64
N THR A 248 2.97 -8.45 -27.93
CA THR A 248 3.23 -9.56 -28.86
C THR A 248 4.68 -9.63 -29.31
N GLU A 249 5.47 -8.59 -29.04
CA GLU A 249 6.89 -8.47 -29.39
C GLU A 249 7.74 -8.24 -28.14
N VAL A 250 8.88 -8.91 -28.09
CA VAL A 250 9.90 -8.79 -27.04
C VAL A 250 11.22 -8.34 -27.67
N GLU A 251 12.13 -7.78 -26.88
CA GLU A 251 13.41 -7.28 -27.36
C GLU A 251 14.55 -8.04 -26.67
N ILE A 252 15.41 -8.69 -27.44
CA ILE A 252 16.67 -9.27 -26.94
C ILE A 252 17.82 -8.28 -27.01
N ALA A 253 17.66 -7.22 -27.81
CA ALA A 253 18.53 -6.08 -27.92
C ALA A 253 17.71 -4.85 -28.36
N GLN A 254 18.20 -3.65 -28.05
CA GLN A 254 17.60 -2.41 -28.50
C GLN A 254 17.54 -2.35 -30.03
N PRO A 255 16.38 -2.07 -30.66
CA PRO A 255 16.29 -1.85 -32.09
C PRO A 255 17.20 -0.67 -32.54
N ALA A 256 17.93 -0.83 -33.61
CA ALA A 256 18.96 0.13 -34.10
C ALA A 256 18.43 1.57 -34.26
N LYS A 257 17.16 1.76 -34.61
CA LYS A 257 16.52 3.08 -34.75
C LYS A 257 15.78 3.56 -33.50
N SER A 258 15.82 2.82 -32.39
CA SER A 258 15.11 3.19 -31.18
C SER A 258 15.84 4.29 -30.43
N THR A 259 15.12 5.38 -30.12
CA THR A 259 15.57 6.45 -29.22
C THR A 259 15.05 6.28 -27.81
N SER A 260 14.27 5.21 -27.56
CA SER A 260 13.68 4.94 -26.25
C SER A 260 14.75 4.70 -25.19
N GLN A 261 14.48 5.13 -23.98
CA GLN A 261 15.28 4.85 -22.79
C GLN A 261 14.89 3.50 -22.20
N TYR A 262 15.83 2.89 -21.48
CA TYR A 262 15.61 1.61 -20.81
C TYR A 262 16.06 1.70 -19.36
N VAL A 263 15.39 0.95 -18.50
CA VAL A 263 15.81 0.67 -17.13
C VAL A 263 16.02 -0.83 -17.01
N ILE A 264 17.19 -1.22 -16.55
CA ILE A 264 17.50 -2.61 -16.19
C ILE A 264 17.31 -2.73 -14.69
N SER A 265 16.59 -3.74 -14.22
CA SER A 265 16.50 -4.03 -12.80
C SER A 265 16.80 -5.49 -12.54
N LEU A 266 17.39 -5.78 -11.38
CA LEU A 266 17.81 -7.13 -11.04
C LEU A 266 17.62 -7.41 -9.55
N ASP A 267 17.09 -8.60 -9.28
CA ASP A 267 17.08 -9.22 -7.96
C ASP A 267 18.28 -10.18 -7.89
N LEU A 268 19.14 -9.96 -6.90
CA LEU A 268 20.36 -10.75 -6.71
C LEU A 268 20.06 -11.91 -5.77
N ALA A 269 20.29 -13.14 -6.20
CA ALA A 269 20.16 -14.32 -5.36
C ALA A 269 21.11 -14.24 -4.15
N THR A 270 20.57 -14.41 -2.93
CA THR A 270 21.29 -14.18 -1.68
C THR A 270 21.90 -15.45 -1.05
N SER A 271 21.66 -16.65 -1.61
CA SER A 271 22.14 -17.89 -1.00
C SER A 271 22.78 -18.88 -1.95
N SER A 272 23.83 -19.56 -1.47
CA SER A 272 24.49 -20.71 -2.12
C SER A 272 23.88 -22.07 -1.74
N ALA A 273 22.70 -22.08 -1.08
CA ALA A 273 22.04 -23.32 -0.64
C ALA A 273 21.41 -24.09 -1.82
N LYS A 274 21.18 -25.40 -1.65
CA LYS A 274 20.59 -26.27 -2.69
C LYS A 274 19.19 -25.86 -3.19
N ASN A 275 18.50 -24.93 -2.49
CA ASN A 275 17.25 -24.26 -2.89
C ASN A 275 17.49 -22.75 -3.06
N ALA A 276 18.61 -22.36 -3.67
CA ALA A 276 18.99 -20.96 -3.83
C ALA A 276 17.93 -20.18 -4.64
N ASP A 277 17.62 -18.99 -4.15
CA ASP A 277 16.85 -17.99 -4.89
C ASP A 277 17.53 -17.73 -6.23
N ASN A 278 16.73 -17.44 -7.24
CA ASN A 278 17.23 -17.20 -8.59
C ASN A 278 17.56 -15.71 -8.74
N ALA A 279 18.73 -15.39 -9.29
CA ALA A 279 18.91 -14.01 -9.76
C ALA A 279 18.03 -13.78 -10.98
N VAL A 280 17.25 -12.70 -10.96
CA VAL A 280 16.36 -12.33 -12.06
C VAL A 280 16.70 -10.93 -12.55
N VAL A 281 16.81 -10.79 -13.86
CA VAL A 281 16.96 -9.50 -14.52
C VAL A 281 15.75 -9.20 -15.40
N CYS A 282 15.28 -7.96 -15.38
CA CYS A 282 14.30 -7.47 -16.34
C CYS A 282 14.74 -6.15 -16.98
N VAL A 283 14.24 -5.89 -18.19
CA VAL A 283 14.47 -4.64 -18.95
C VAL A 283 13.13 -4.01 -19.25
N LEU A 284 12.97 -2.78 -18.77
CA LEU A 284 11.79 -1.94 -18.99
C LEU A 284 12.13 -0.86 -20.00
N LYS A 285 11.42 -0.86 -21.13
CA LYS A 285 11.47 0.20 -22.15
C LYS A 285 10.51 1.32 -21.75
N LEU A 286 10.96 2.57 -21.83
CA LEU A 286 10.21 3.75 -21.44
C LEU A 286 9.67 4.47 -22.69
N ILE A 287 8.37 4.64 -22.75
CA ILE A 287 7.69 5.45 -23.76
C ILE A 287 7.11 6.67 -23.08
N GLU A 288 7.58 7.86 -23.47
CA GLU A 288 7.15 9.12 -22.89
C GLU A 288 5.67 9.42 -23.17
N ARG A 289 4.97 9.93 -22.17
CA ARG A 289 3.60 10.43 -22.24
C ARG A 289 3.59 11.94 -21.96
N GLU A 290 2.57 12.62 -22.44
CA GLU A 290 2.41 14.08 -22.29
C GLU A 290 2.19 14.51 -20.84
N ASP A 291 1.55 13.66 -20.03
CA ASP A 291 1.26 13.87 -18.61
C ASP A 291 2.51 13.79 -17.69
N GLY A 292 3.68 13.56 -18.27
CA GLY A 292 4.93 13.41 -17.53
C GLY A 292 5.19 12.01 -17.00
N THR A 293 4.27 11.07 -17.22
CA THR A 293 4.46 9.64 -16.92
C THR A 293 5.12 8.90 -18.08
N TYR A 294 5.47 7.64 -17.88
CA TYR A 294 5.89 6.72 -18.93
C TYR A 294 4.90 5.57 -19.09
N LEU A 295 4.67 5.12 -20.32
CA LEU A 295 4.22 3.77 -20.57
C LEU A 295 5.44 2.84 -20.53
N LYS A 296 5.44 1.87 -19.62
CA LYS A 296 6.54 0.92 -19.41
C LYS A 296 6.25 -0.36 -20.18
N LYS A 297 7.22 -0.82 -20.98
CA LYS A 297 7.11 -2.10 -21.68
C LYS A 297 8.15 -3.07 -21.10
N LEU A 298 7.73 -4.17 -20.52
CA LEU A 298 8.64 -5.24 -20.09
C LEU A 298 9.08 -6.01 -21.33
N VAL A 299 10.20 -5.64 -21.91
CA VAL A 299 10.66 -6.19 -23.19
C VAL A 299 11.60 -7.38 -23.05
N TYR A 300 12.22 -7.55 -21.86
CA TYR A 300 13.14 -8.64 -21.57
C TYR A 300 13.02 -9.07 -20.11
N MET A 301 13.05 -10.39 -19.89
CA MET A 301 13.17 -10.98 -18.56
C MET A 301 13.94 -12.30 -18.67
N ARG A 302 14.83 -12.55 -17.70
CA ARG A 302 15.61 -13.79 -17.62
C ARG A 302 15.98 -14.12 -16.18
N SER A 303 15.82 -15.39 -15.81
CA SER A 303 16.29 -15.97 -14.55
C SER A 303 17.63 -16.68 -14.74
N PHE A 304 18.48 -16.58 -13.71
CA PHE A 304 19.79 -17.23 -13.66
C PHE A 304 19.85 -18.13 -12.42
N HIS A 305 20.02 -19.42 -12.64
CA HIS A 305 20.10 -20.41 -11.57
C HIS A 305 21.56 -20.66 -11.21
N GLY A 306 21.92 -20.56 -9.93
CA GLY A 306 23.23 -20.93 -9.41
C GLY A 306 24.43 -20.18 -10.00
N LYS A 307 24.22 -19.03 -10.67
CA LYS A 307 25.32 -18.21 -11.18
C LYS A 307 26.02 -17.46 -10.06
N ARG A 308 27.35 -17.46 -10.13
CA ARG A 308 28.19 -16.63 -9.26
C ARG A 308 28.00 -15.16 -9.60
N LEU A 309 28.21 -14.29 -8.62
CA LEU A 309 27.99 -12.83 -8.75
C LEU A 309 28.90 -12.17 -9.81
N ASP A 310 30.17 -12.62 -9.91
CA ASP A 310 31.10 -12.18 -10.95
C ASP A 310 30.60 -12.51 -12.37
N ALA A 311 30.12 -13.73 -12.58
CA ALA A 311 29.54 -14.15 -13.86
C ALA A 311 28.22 -13.41 -14.16
N LEU A 312 27.41 -13.09 -13.14
CA LEU A 312 26.22 -12.28 -13.31
C LEU A 312 26.56 -10.84 -13.71
N ALA A 313 27.61 -10.23 -13.12
CA ALA A 313 28.10 -8.91 -13.51
C ALA A 313 28.48 -8.85 -15.01
N VAL A 314 29.13 -9.91 -15.52
CA VAL A 314 29.45 -10.04 -16.96
C VAL A 314 28.16 -10.10 -17.80
N GLU A 315 27.14 -10.85 -17.38
CA GLU A 315 25.86 -10.89 -18.12
C GLU A 315 25.18 -9.52 -18.16
N ILE A 316 25.22 -8.75 -17.07
CA ILE A 316 24.68 -7.38 -17.03
C ILE A 316 25.49 -6.46 -17.95
N ARG A 317 26.82 -6.58 -18.01
CA ARG A 317 27.66 -5.86 -18.96
C ARG A 317 27.27 -6.16 -20.41
N LYS A 318 27.10 -7.44 -20.77
CA LYS A 318 26.60 -7.85 -22.09
C LYS A 318 25.22 -7.32 -22.38
N LEU A 319 24.33 -7.24 -21.37
CA LEU A 319 23.01 -6.69 -21.53
C LEU A 319 23.05 -5.18 -21.79
N LEU A 320 23.95 -4.43 -21.13
CA LEU A 320 24.17 -3.01 -21.37
C LEU A 320 24.69 -2.74 -22.79
N VAL A 321 25.52 -3.62 -23.35
CA VAL A 321 25.95 -3.54 -24.76
C VAL A 321 24.76 -3.70 -25.70
N ARG A 322 23.83 -4.61 -25.37
CA ARG A 322 22.61 -4.84 -26.17
C ARG A 322 21.56 -3.72 -26.01
N PHE A 323 21.53 -3.04 -24.87
CA PHE A 323 20.62 -1.93 -24.57
C PHE A 323 21.39 -0.65 -24.21
N PRO A 324 22.07 -0.02 -25.18
CA PRO A 324 22.97 1.12 -24.94
C PRO A 324 22.27 2.37 -24.38
N ASN A 325 20.96 2.55 -24.61
CA ASN A 325 20.18 3.67 -24.05
C ASN A 325 19.66 3.37 -22.62
N THR A 326 20.31 2.47 -21.88
CA THR A 326 19.97 2.21 -20.47
C THR A 326 20.35 3.42 -19.62
N VAL A 327 19.36 3.96 -18.91
CA VAL A 327 19.54 5.13 -18.03
C VAL A 327 19.94 4.75 -16.62
N LYS A 328 19.58 3.55 -16.15
CA LYS A 328 19.96 3.00 -14.83
C LYS A 328 19.92 1.49 -14.80
N VAL A 329 20.78 0.96 -13.93
CA VAL A 329 20.76 -0.43 -13.47
C VAL A 329 20.36 -0.42 -11.99
N VAL A 330 19.16 -0.85 -11.69
CA VAL A 330 18.60 -0.92 -10.32
C VAL A 330 18.79 -2.32 -9.77
N PHE A 331 19.27 -2.47 -8.54
CA PHE A 331 19.55 -3.79 -7.97
C PHE A 331 19.29 -3.86 -6.48
N ASP A 332 18.95 -5.06 -5.96
CA ASP A 332 18.83 -5.27 -4.51
C ASP A 332 20.21 -5.15 -3.85
N TYR A 333 20.30 -4.25 -2.86
CA TYR A 333 21.54 -3.93 -2.14
C TYR A 333 21.57 -4.61 -0.77
N ARG A 334 21.15 -5.87 -0.68
CA ARG A 334 21.21 -6.67 0.54
C ARG A 334 22.09 -7.92 0.37
N GLY A 335 22.79 -8.31 1.43
CA GLY A 335 23.61 -9.50 1.42
C GLY A 335 24.70 -9.45 0.35
N LEU A 336 24.66 -10.33 -0.64
CA LEU A 336 25.63 -10.34 -1.75
C LEU A 336 25.56 -9.10 -2.64
N GLY A 337 24.48 -8.29 -2.55
CA GLY A 337 24.33 -7.04 -3.28
C GLY A 337 25.43 -6.03 -2.99
N ASP A 338 26.05 -6.06 -1.81
CA ASP A 338 27.18 -5.17 -1.46
C ASP A 338 28.42 -5.42 -2.32
N ALA A 339 28.62 -6.64 -2.81
CA ALA A 339 29.77 -7.00 -3.65
C ALA A 339 29.52 -6.72 -5.14
N PHE A 340 28.27 -6.63 -5.60
CA PHE A 340 27.94 -6.40 -7.01
C PHE A 340 28.55 -5.11 -7.58
N PRO A 341 28.49 -3.93 -6.92
CA PRO A 341 29.13 -2.71 -7.39
C PRO A 341 30.64 -2.84 -7.53
N GLN A 342 31.30 -3.67 -6.71
CA GLN A 342 32.75 -3.87 -6.80
C GLN A 342 33.15 -4.53 -8.12
N PHE A 343 32.38 -5.52 -8.60
CA PHE A 343 32.60 -6.13 -9.92
C PHE A 343 32.29 -5.15 -11.06
N MET A 344 31.28 -4.31 -10.88
CA MET A 344 30.90 -3.33 -11.90
C MET A 344 31.82 -2.10 -11.92
N SER A 345 32.59 -1.82 -10.86
CA SER A 345 33.53 -0.71 -10.79
C SER A 345 34.86 -0.95 -11.51
N GLN A 346 35.08 -2.15 -12.03
CA GLN A 346 36.25 -2.46 -12.84
C GLN A 346 35.98 -2.17 -14.33
N PRO A 347 36.99 -1.69 -15.11
CA PRO A 347 36.90 -1.67 -16.56
C PRO A 347 36.57 -3.07 -17.09
N TRP A 348 35.79 -3.17 -18.13
CA TRP A 348 35.40 -4.44 -18.71
C TRP A 348 35.63 -4.44 -20.24
N THR A 349 36.33 -5.47 -20.71
CA THR A 349 36.52 -5.69 -22.16
C THR A 349 35.53 -6.76 -22.62
N ASP A 350 34.72 -6.44 -23.60
CA ASP A 350 33.79 -7.37 -24.20
C ASP A 350 34.56 -8.47 -24.95
N PRO A 351 34.43 -9.75 -24.56
CA PRO A 351 35.18 -10.82 -25.20
C PRO A 351 34.78 -11.10 -26.64
N GLU A 352 33.61 -10.61 -27.10
CA GLU A 352 33.11 -10.83 -28.47
C GLU A 352 33.61 -9.75 -29.43
N THR A 353 33.68 -8.50 -28.97
CA THR A 353 34.03 -7.34 -29.80
C THR A 353 35.41 -6.76 -29.50
N ASN A 354 36.06 -7.24 -28.45
CA ASN A 354 37.33 -6.70 -27.90
C ASN A 354 37.28 -5.19 -27.58
N ARG A 355 36.09 -4.64 -27.36
CA ARG A 355 35.87 -3.25 -26.99
C ARG A 355 35.90 -3.08 -25.47
N GLU A 356 36.64 -2.08 -25.03
CA GLU A 356 36.73 -1.71 -23.63
C GLU A 356 35.54 -0.79 -23.22
N TYR A 357 34.95 -1.05 -22.05
CA TYR A 357 33.88 -0.28 -21.47
C TYR A 357 34.28 0.27 -20.10
N PRO A 358 33.86 1.51 -19.74
CA PRO A 358 34.30 2.18 -18.54
C PRO A 358 33.71 1.51 -17.27
N PRO A 359 34.31 1.80 -16.10
CA PRO A 359 33.77 1.44 -14.80
C PRO A 359 32.34 1.98 -14.62
N LEU A 360 31.48 1.21 -13.89
CA LEU A 360 30.15 1.64 -13.50
C LEU A 360 30.10 1.76 -11.98
N VAL A 361 29.58 2.90 -11.50
CA VAL A 361 29.55 3.21 -10.07
C VAL A 361 28.13 3.58 -9.62
N ILE A 362 27.93 3.59 -8.30
CA ILE A 362 26.67 3.99 -7.67
C ILE A 362 26.43 5.48 -7.90
N ASP A 363 25.21 5.86 -8.28
CA ASP A 363 24.85 7.22 -8.67
C ASP A 363 24.73 8.21 -7.50
N THR A 364 24.64 7.71 -6.26
CA THR A 364 24.55 8.52 -5.04
C THR A 364 25.90 8.76 -4.38
N GLU A 365 26.98 8.13 -4.86
CA GLU A 365 28.31 8.21 -4.30
C GLU A 365 29.22 9.07 -5.18
N ARG A 366 30.08 9.88 -4.54
CA ARG A 366 31.17 10.56 -5.27
C ARG A 366 32.24 9.54 -5.61
N SER A 367 32.32 9.17 -6.87
CA SER A 367 33.37 8.26 -7.33
C SER A 367 34.72 8.98 -7.47
N ILE A 368 35.76 8.33 -6.97
CA ILE A 368 37.18 8.72 -7.19
C ILE A 368 37.70 8.07 -8.49
N ILE A 369 36.98 7.10 -9.05
CA ILE A 369 37.36 6.33 -10.22
C ILE A 369 37.21 7.23 -11.47
N ARG A 370 38.32 7.42 -12.18
CA ARG A 370 38.34 8.21 -13.39
C ARG A 370 37.47 7.59 -14.48
N ASP A 371 36.75 8.43 -15.22
CA ASP A 371 35.87 8.07 -16.34
C ASP A 371 34.72 7.08 -15.96
N ALA A 372 34.43 6.91 -14.67
CA ALA A 372 33.36 6.06 -14.20
C ALA A 372 31.96 6.64 -14.50
N ILE A 373 31.06 5.79 -14.97
CA ILE A 373 29.68 6.19 -15.27
C ILE A 373 28.77 5.89 -14.06
N PRO A 374 28.01 6.88 -13.51
CA PRO A 374 27.11 6.70 -12.37
C PRO A 374 25.79 6.05 -12.81
N LEU A 375 25.86 4.77 -13.20
CA LEU A 375 24.75 4.01 -13.77
C LEU A 375 24.03 3.10 -12.75
N LEU A 376 24.68 2.76 -11.64
CA LEU A 376 24.17 1.83 -10.66
C LEU A 376 23.28 2.53 -9.63
N ARG A 377 22.09 1.96 -9.36
CA ARG A 377 21.14 2.44 -8.35
C ARG A 377 20.82 1.33 -7.37
N PRO A 378 21.31 1.39 -6.13
CA PRO A 378 20.97 0.42 -5.12
C PRO A 378 19.53 0.63 -4.62
N CYS A 379 18.81 -0.45 -4.44
CA CYS A 379 17.51 -0.50 -3.78
C CYS A 379 17.68 -1.25 -2.45
N THR A 380 17.75 -0.52 -1.34
CA THR A 380 17.86 -1.13 0.00
C THR A 380 16.46 -1.27 0.57
N ALA A 381 15.87 -2.45 0.45
CA ALA A 381 14.52 -2.68 0.90
C ALA A 381 14.42 -2.62 2.44
N ASN A 382 13.71 -1.65 2.94
CA ASN A 382 13.18 -1.52 4.30
C ASN A 382 11.65 -1.54 4.24
N ASN A 383 10.96 -1.43 5.36
CA ASN A 383 9.49 -1.46 5.39
C ASN A 383 8.87 -0.38 4.49
N GLN A 384 9.42 0.83 4.47
CA GLN A 384 8.94 1.93 3.64
C GLN A 384 9.17 1.66 2.15
N ILE A 385 10.37 1.23 1.76
CA ILE A 385 10.68 0.87 0.37
C ILE A 385 9.83 -0.32 -0.08
N ASN A 386 9.67 -1.36 0.74
CA ASN A 386 8.81 -2.50 0.41
C ASN A 386 7.36 -2.06 0.13
N GLN A 387 6.83 -1.14 0.91
CA GLN A 387 5.51 -0.57 0.66
C GLN A 387 5.47 0.22 -0.67
N GLN A 388 6.52 0.98 -0.98
CA GLN A 388 6.63 1.69 -2.26
C GLN A 388 6.73 0.71 -3.45
N LEU A 389 7.48 -0.39 -3.34
CA LEU A 389 7.58 -1.42 -4.37
C LEU A 389 6.20 -1.99 -4.72
N VAL A 390 5.41 -2.36 -3.70
CA VAL A 390 4.04 -2.84 -3.89
C VAL A 390 3.16 -1.75 -4.48
N THR A 391 3.19 -0.55 -3.92
CA THR A 391 2.37 0.59 -4.38
C THR A 391 2.63 0.90 -5.85
N GLN A 392 3.91 1.02 -6.24
CA GLN A 392 4.26 1.32 -7.63
C GLN A 392 3.88 0.20 -8.59
N THR A 393 4.05 -1.06 -8.17
CA THR A 393 3.58 -2.19 -8.98
C THR A 393 2.06 -2.10 -9.18
N THR A 394 1.29 -1.98 -8.11
CA THR A 394 -0.17 -1.92 -8.15
C THR A 394 -0.67 -0.78 -9.04
N VAL A 395 -0.19 0.45 -8.82
CA VAL A 395 -0.60 1.63 -9.60
C VAL A 395 -0.31 1.46 -11.09
N ASN A 396 0.85 0.90 -11.45
CA ASN A 396 1.20 0.71 -12.86
C ASN A 396 0.30 -0.32 -13.54
N PHE A 397 -0.09 -1.40 -12.85
CA PHE A 397 -0.99 -2.40 -13.39
C PHE A 397 -2.44 -1.92 -13.41
N GLU A 398 -2.94 -1.27 -12.35
CA GLU A 398 -4.30 -0.73 -12.28
C GLU A 398 -4.59 0.31 -13.36
N ARG A 399 -3.60 1.16 -13.65
CA ARG A 399 -3.73 2.25 -14.64
C ARG A 399 -3.27 1.84 -16.04
N GLU A 400 -2.91 0.58 -16.21
CA GLU A 400 -2.40 0.05 -17.49
C GLU A 400 -1.22 0.88 -18.05
N LEU A 401 -0.39 1.42 -17.12
CA LEU A 401 0.85 2.13 -17.44
C LEU A 401 2.03 1.18 -17.66
N ILE A 402 1.79 -0.13 -17.58
CA ILE A 402 2.73 -1.18 -17.91
C ILE A 402 2.12 -2.12 -18.93
N GLN A 403 2.93 -2.60 -19.86
CA GLN A 403 2.61 -3.66 -20.79
C GLN A 403 3.61 -4.80 -20.59
N ILE A 404 3.12 -6.01 -20.48
CA ILE A 404 3.94 -7.22 -20.36
C ILE A 404 3.62 -8.19 -21.51
N PRO A 405 4.53 -9.12 -21.86
CA PRO A 405 4.33 -10.09 -22.91
C PRO A 405 3.05 -10.90 -22.75
N VAL A 406 2.38 -11.19 -23.85
CA VAL A 406 1.22 -12.09 -23.89
C VAL A 406 1.60 -13.47 -23.35
N ASN A 407 0.60 -14.28 -22.97
CA ASN A 407 0.85 -15.62 -22.45
C ASN A 407 1.59 -16.47 -23.50
N SER A 408 2.58 -17.28 -23.05
CA SER A 408 3.43 -18.10 -23.92
C SER A 408 2.66 -19.05 -24.81
N ARG A 409 1.45 -19.49 -24.40
CA ARG A 409 0.55 -20.33 -25.22
C ARG A 409 0.21 -19.72 -26.59
N TYR A 410 0.19 -18.38 -26.68
CA TYR A 410 -0.11 -17.69 -27.95
C TYR A 410 1.10 -17.61 -28.88
N VAL A 411 2.29 -17.95 -28.39
CA VAL A 411 3.54 -17.87 -29.14
C VAL A 411 4.28 -19.21 -29.26
N LEU A 412 3.80 -20.27 -28.60
CA LEU A 412 4.42 -21.62 -28.65
C LEU A 412 4.20 -22.32 -30.01
N GLY A 413 3.17 -21.92 -30.79
CA GLY A 413 3.09 -22.24 -32.21
C GLY A 413 4.07 -21.35 -32.99
N ASN A 414 4.40 -21.71 -34.22
CA ASN A 414 5.29 -20.90 -35.07
C ASN A 414 4.66 -19.57 -35.55
N THR A 415 3.46 -19.24 -35.06
CA THR A 415 2.70 -18.03 -35.44
C THR A 415 2.18 -17.35 -34.16
N ILE A 416 2.37 -16.04 -34.05
CA ILE A 416 1.80 -15.24 -32.97
C ILE A 416 0.31 -15.08 -33.26
N VAL A 417 -0.55 -15.58 -32.38
CA VAL A 417 -2.00 -15.33 -32.42
C VAL A 417 -2.27 -14.07 -31.59
N ASP A 418 -2.85 -13.04 -32.19
CA ASP A 418 -3.26 -11.82 -31.52
C ASP A 418 -4.52 -12.09 -30.68
N PRO A 419 -4.45 -12.09 -29.34
CA PRO A 419 -5.60 -12.41 -28.49
C PRO A 419 -6.74 -11.38 -28.58
N THR A 420 -6.50 -10.20 -29.17
CA THR A 420 -7.56 -9.17 -29.36
C THR A 420 -8.40 -9.40 -30.61
N LYS A 421 -8.02 -10.36 -31.46
CA LYS A 421 -8.69 -10.68 -32.71
C LYS A 421 -9.48 -11.98 -32.68
N ASP A 422 -9.62 -12.60 -31.52
CA ASP A 422 -10.47 -13.80 -31.36
C ASP A 422 -11.95 -13.38 -31.24
N ASN A 423 -12.50 -12.86 -32.34
CA ASN A 423 -13.93 -12.67 -32.52
C ASN A 423 -14.47 -13.90 -33.20
N GLY A 424 -15.22 -14.71 -32.44
CA GLY A 424 -16.30 -15.60 -32.84
C GLY A 424 -16.11 -16.35 -34.17
N ALA A 425 -16.09 -17.65 -34.08
CA ALA A 425 -16.27 -18.55 -35.23
C ALA A 425 -17.46 -18.11 -36.08
N ASP A 426 -17.15 -17.61 -37.27
CA ASP A 426 -18.02 -17.77 -38.45
C ASP A 426 -17.21 -18.53 -39.48
N ASP A 427 -17.59 -19.81 -39.61
CA ASP A 427 -17.24 -20.66 -40.74
C ASP A 427 -17.87 -20.07 -42.00
N ASP A 428 -17.13 -19.27 -42.75
CA ASP A 428 -17.41 -19.11 -44.17
C ASP A 428 -16.10 -18.87 -44.94
N ALA A 429 -15.86 -19.81 -45.82
CA ALA A 429 -14.71 -19.91 -46.69
C ALA A 429 -14.69 -18.78 -47.72
N ASP A 430 -13.49 -18.51 -48.18
CA ASP A 430 -13.07 -17.69 -49.33
C ASP A 430 -12.76 -16.20 -49.04
N ASP A 431 -11.62 -15.95 -48.38
CA ASP A 431 -10.82 -14.79 -48.78
C ASP A 431 -9.32 -15.13 -48.79
N LYS A 432 -8.77 -15.17 -50.01
CA LYS A 432 -7.33 -15.29 -50.27
C LYS A 432 -6.62 -13.99 -49.94
N GLY A 433 -6.72 -13.53 -48.66
CA GLY A 433 -5.92 -12.46 -48.08
C GLY A 433 -4.53 -13.00 -47.71
N LYS A 434 -3.50 -12.51 -48.38
CA LYS A 434 -2.08 -12.84 -48.16
C LYS A 434 -1.71 -12.76 -46.69
N ASN A 435 -1.76 -13.87 -45.94
CA ASN A 435 -1.10 -14.03 -44.67
C ASN A 435 0.39 -13.81 -44.88
N LYS A 436 0.93 -12.67 -44.39
CA LYS A 436 2.36 -12.54 -44.23
C LYS A 436 2.81 -13.67 -43.33
N PRO A 437 3.83 -14.47 -43.68
CA PRO A 437 4.32 -15.54 -42.84
C PRO A 437 4.72 -14.90 -41.50
N GLY A 438 4.11 -15.35 -40.41
CA GLY A 438 4.41 -14.87 -39.05
C GLY A 438 5.90 -15.00 -38.77
N ARG A 439 6.52 -13.98 -38.20
CA ARG A 439 7.93 -14.02 -37.81
C ARG A 439 8.15 -15.20 -36.86
N VAL A 440 9.11 -16.07 -37.20
CA VAL A 440 9.50 -17.18 -36.33
C VAL A 440 10.32 -16.62 -35.18
N LEU A 441 9.84 -16.85 -33.93
CA LEU A 441 10.56 -16.41 -32.73
C LEU A 441 11.76 -17.30 -32.44
N THR A 442 12.85 -16.69 -32.04
CA THR A 442 14.05 -17.39 -31.54
C THR A 442 13.77 -18.05 -30.19
N THR A 443 14.61 -19.04 -29.79
CA THR A 443 14.49 -19.68 -28.48
C THR A 443 14.62 -18.66 -27.33
N GLN A 444 15.47 -17.63 -27.50
CA GLN A 444 15.64 -16.57 -26.50
C GLN A 444 14.37 -15.72 -26.37
N GLU A 445 13.73 -15.36 -27.49
CA GLU A 445 12.47 -14.61 -27.45
C GLU A 445 11.35 -15.45 -26.80
N LYS A 446 11.23 -16.74 -27.15
CA LYS A 446 10.25 -17.64 -26.54
C LYS A 446 10.45 -17.76 -25.02
N SER A 447 11.70 -17.79 -24.54
CA SER A 447 11.98 -17.87 -23.11
C SER A 447 11.49 -16.67 -22.33
N ILE A 448 11.46 -15.45 -22.94
CA ILE A 448 10.94 -14.24 -22.28
C ILE A 448 9.44 -14.37 -21.99
N PHE A 449 8.66 -14.93 -22.92
CA PHE A 449 7.23 -15.17 -22.70
C PHE A 449 6.98 -16.17 -21.56
N VAL A 450 7.79 -17.22 -21.48
CA VAL A 450 7.71 -18.21 -20.37
C VAL A 450 8.09 -17.57 -19.02
N GLU A 451 9.14 -16.74 -18.99
CA GLU A 451 9.53 -16.01 -17.78
C GLU A 451 8.42 -15.05 -17.30
N THR A 452 7.69 -14.43 -18.21
CA THR A 452 6.57 -13.54 -17.85
C THR A 452 5.32 -14.30 -17.42
N ASP A 453 5.11 -15.54 -17.86
CA ASP A 453 4.08 -16.42 -17.27
C ASP A 453 4.43 -16.76 -15.81
N ALA A 454 5.70 -17.08 -15.56
CA ALA A 454 6.17 -17.31 -14.19
C ALA A 454 6.08 -16.06 -13.31
N LEU A 455 6.35 -14.85 -13.86
CA LEU A 455 6.12 -13.57 -13.17
C LEU A 455 4.65 -13.44 -12.71
N GLN A 456 3.69 -13.73 -13.58
CA GLN A 456 2.27 -13.64 -13.23
C GLN A 456 1.89 -14.58 -12.09
N ILE A 457 2.44 -15.80 -12.09
CA ILE A 457 2.24 -16.78 -11.01
C ILE A 457 2.87 -16.26 -9.70
N GLU A 458 4.08 -15.72 -9.74
CA GLU A 458 4.74 -15.13 -8.56
C GLU A 458 3.95 -13.95 -8.00
N MET A 459 3.47 -13.03 -8.85
CA MET A 459 2.64 -11.92 -8.44
C MET A 459 1.35 -12.38 -7.73
N GLY A 460 0.69 -13.41 -8.27
CA GLY A 460 -0.50 -14.01 -7.66
C GLY A 460 -0.24 -14.64 -6.27
N ASN A 461 1.00 -14.94 -5.94
CA ASN A 461 1.41 -15.51 -4.65
C ASN A 461 1.82 -14.45 -3.61
N VAL A 462 1.95 -13.18 -3.99
CA VAL A 462 2.32 -12.10 -3.06
C VAL A 462 1.12 -11.72 -2.20
N VAL A 463 1.30 -11.80 -0.89
CA VAL A 463 0.27 -11.50 0.11
C VAL A 463 0.80 -10.50 1.14
N SER A 464 -0.09 -9.77 1.79
CA SER A 464 0.25 -8.96 2.95
C SER A 464 0.21 -9.83 4.22
N LYS A 465 1.25 -9.72 5.04
CA LYS A 465 1.34 -10.39 6.35
C LYS A 465 1.56 -9.33 7.42
N THR A 466 0.84 -9.43 8.54
CA THR A 466 1.10 -8.57 9.70
C THR A 466 2.11 -9.27 10.61
N THR A 467 3.21 -8.59 10.90
CA THR A 467 4.23 -9.11 11.84
C THR A 467 3.73 -9.10 13.27
N ALA A 468 4.41 -9.81 14.15
CA ALA A 468 4.10 -9.79 15.58
C ALA A 468 4.17 -8.37 16.21
N ALA A 469 4.94 -7.46 15.60
CA ALA A 469 5.06 -6.05 15.99
C ALA A 469 3.98 -5.13 15.38
N GLY A 470 3.01 -5.68 14.61
CA GLY A 470 1.95 -4.89 13.99
C GLY A 470 2.30 -4.27 12.63
N SER A 471 3.53 -4.41 12.16
CA SER A 471 3.93 -3.89 10.84
C SER A 471 3.44 -4.79 9.70
N VAL A 472 2.98 -4.19 8.61
CA VAL A 472 2.62 -4.92 7.39
C VAL A 472 3.88 -5.21 6.58
N VAL A 473 4.09 -6.47 6.24
CA VAL A 473 5.14 -6.93 5.32
C VAL A 473 4.51 -7.67 4.15
N TYR A 474 5.18 -7.61 3.01
CA TYR A 474 4.73 -8.26 1.78
C TYR A 474 5.64 -9.43 1.45
N ASP A 475 5.04 -10.62 1.37
CA ASP A 475 5.78 -11.85 1.18
C ASP A 475 4.93 -12.89 0.44
N THR A 476 5.52 -14.00 0.07
CA THR A 476 4.77 -15.12 -0.52
C THR A 476 3.88 -15.80 0.51
N ALA A 477 2.75 -16.34 0.07
CA ALA A 477 1.80 -17.04 0.94
C ALA A 477 2.46 -18.25 1.64
N LYS A 478 3.34 -18.96 0.94
CA LYS A 478 4.09 -20.13 1.43
C LYS A 478 5.59 -19.91 1.28
N ALA A 479 6.40 -20.38 2.23
CA ALA A 479 7.86 -20.26 2.20
C ALA A 479 8.55 -21.00 1.02
N THR A 480 7.84 -21.90 0.34
CA THR A 480 8.35 -22.62 -0.84
C THR A 480 8.09 -21.88 -2.16
N GLN A 481 7.43 -20.74 -2.12
CA GLN A 481 7.12 -19.93 -3.30
C GLN A 481 8.18 -18.84 -3.47
N HIS A 482 8.47 -18.51 -4.72
CA HIS A 482 9.44 -17.48 -5.10
C HIS A 482 8.71 -16.18 -5.49
N LYS A 483 9.40 -15.05 -5.40
CA LYS A 483 8.94 -13.71 -5.80
C LYS A 483 10.03 -12.90 -6.51
N ASP A 484 11.09 -13.57 -6.97
CA ASP A 484 12.31 -12.94 -7.49
C ASP A 484 12.04 -12.14 -8.77
N ARG A 485 11.13 -12.63 -9.63
CA ARG A 485 10.70 -11.90 -10.85
C ARG A 485 9.91 -10.65 -10.51
N TRP A 486 8.98 -10.77 -9.55
CA TRP A 486 8.24 -9.61 -9.06
C TRP A 486 9.16 -8.60 -8.38
N SER A 487 10.10 -9.06 -7.55
CA SER A 487 11.08 -8.18 -6.88
C SER A 487 11.91 -7.41 -7.91
N SER A 488 12.45 -8.08 -8.93
CA SER A 488 13.18 -7.44 -10.02
C SER A 488 12.32 -6.38 -10.74
N LEU A 489 11.10 -6.73 -11.14
CA LEU A 489 10.19 -5.80 -11.81
C LEU A 489 9.84 -4.59 -10.92
N SER A 490 9.49 -4.83 -9.65
CA SER A 490 9.05 -3.80 -8.72
C SER A 490 10.13 -2.75 -8.43
N MET A 491 11.40 -3.14 -8.33
CA MET A 491 12.53 -2.22 -8.19
C MET A 491 12.70 -1.33 -9.42
N GLY A 492 12.50 -1.87 -10.62
CA GLY A 492 12.50 -1.08 -11.85
C GLY A 492 11.39 -0.04 -11.86
N LEU A 493 10.17 -0.42 -11.50
CA LEU A 493 9.01 0.48 -11.43
C LEU A 493 9.19 1.55 -10.36
N TRP A 494 9.75 1.20 -9.20
CA TRP A 494 10.08 2.15 -8.14
C TRP A 494 11.02 3.26 -8.62
N TYR A 495 12.10 2.91 -9.32
CA TYR A 495 13.03 3.90 -9.85
C TYR A 495 12.39 4.75 -10.95
N ILE A 496 11.58 4.15 -11.83
CA ILE A 496 10.88 4.89 -12.88
C ILE A 496 9.93 5.93 -12.29
N ALA A 497 9.25 5.64 -11.19
CA ALA A 497 8.41 6.61 -10.48
C ALA A 497 9.23 7.85 -10.02
N GLU A 498 10.48 7.65 -9.58
CA GLU A 498 11.40 8.75 -9.24
C GLU A 498 11.76 9.61 -10.48
N LEU A 499 11.91 8.97 -11.65
CA LEU A 499 12.10 9.68 -12.92
C LEU A 499 10.85 10.48 -13.33
N GLU A 500 9.68 9.91 -13.15
CA GLU A 500 8.40 10.56 -13.46
C GLU A 500 8.17 11.80 -12.60
N GLU A 501 8.46 11.75 -11.31
CA GLU A 501 8.38 12.92 -10.42
C GLU A 501 9.30 14.07 -10.88
N LYS A 502 10.55 13.73 -11.23
CA LYS A 502 11.50 14.71 -11.76
C LYS A 502 11.01 15.32 -13.08
N ARG A 503 10.40 14.52 -13.95
CA ARG A 503 9.86 14.94 -15.24
C ARG A 503 8.64 15.84 -15.06
N LYS A 504 7.67 15.45 -14.23
CA LYS A 504 6.48 16.26 -13.87
C LYS A 504 6.88 17.62 -13.30
N SER A 505 7.85 17.64 -12.39
CA SER A 505 8.38 18.89 -11.83
C SER A 505 9.01 19.82 -12.89
N ARG A 506 9.69 19.27 -13.91
CA ARG A 506 10.24 20.06 -15.03
C ARG A 506 9.13 20.62 -15.93
N ILE A 507 8.10 19.83 -16.21
CA ILE A 507 6.94 20.28 -17.02
C ILE A 507 6.21 21.42 -16.29
N ALA A 508 5.92 21.26 -15.01
CA ALA A 508 5.26 22.28 -14.19
C ALA A 508 6.04 23.59 -14.15
N ARG A 509 7.38 23.53 -14.00
CA ARG A 509 8.24 24.73 -14.04
C ARG A 509 8.20 25.44 -15.40
N ARG A 510 8.20 24.70 -16.51
CA ARG A 510 8.10 25.28 -17.86
C ARG A 510 6.75 25.97 -18.08
N SER A 511 5.65 25.37 -17.61
CA SER A 511 4.32 25.95 -17.71
C SER A 511 4.20 27.23 -16.88
N SER A 512 4.73 27.27 -15.65
CA SER A 512 4.72 28.47 -14.81
C SER A 512 5.57 29.60 -15.39
N THR A 513 6.72 29.29 -16.00
CA THR A 513 7.58 30.30 -16.66
C THR A 513 6.90 30.88 -17.92
N ALA A 514 6.13 30.05 -18.65
CA ALA A 514 5.36 30.52 -19.80
C ALA A 514 4.22 31.46 -19.38
N CYS A 515 3.52 31.19 -18.28
CA CYS A 515 2.48 32.07 -17.73
C CYS A 515 3.03 33.42 -17.27
N ILE A 516 4.20 33.45 -16.63
CA ILE A 516 4.84 34.70 -16.19
C ILE A 516 5.26 35.54 -17.41
N GLY A 517 5.73 34.92 -18.49
CA GLY A 517 6.08 35.62 -19.73
C GLY A 517 4.91 36.24 -20.49
N VAL A 518 3.68 35.76 -20.26
CA VAL A 518 2.46 36.36 -20.84
C VAL A 518 1.98 37.56 -20.01
N ILE A 519 2.10 37.48 -18.68
CA ILE A 519 1.69 38.58 -17.78
C ILE A 519 2.63 39.81 -17.90
N SER A 520 3.92 39.60 -18.26
CA SER A 520 4.87 40.71 -18.44
C SER A 520 4.74 41.43 -19.81
N ARG A 521 3.80 41.04 -20.66
CA ARG A 521 3.53 41.67 -21.98
C ARG A 521 2.18 42.41 -22.02
N PHE A 522 1.48 42.49 -20.92
CA PHE A 522 0.36 43.41 -20.67
C PHE A 522 0.76 44.42 -19.58
#